data_ed122d6a0c827be5b83dc29e06270260
#
_entry.id   ed122d6a0c827be5b83dc29e06270260
#
_cell.length_a   1.000
_cell.length_b   1.000
_cell.length_c   1.000
_cell.angle_alpha   90.00
_cell.angle_beta   90.00
_cell.angle_gamma   90.00
#
_symmetry.space_group_name_H-M   'P 1'
#
loop_
_entity.id
_entity.type
_entity.pdbx_description
1 polymer ?
#
loop_
_entity_poly.entity_id
_entity_poly.type
_entity_poly.pdbx_seq_one_letter_code
_entity_poly.pdbx_strand_id
1 'polypeptide(L)'
;MTPGPKNLITDIAGIMVGNAEDQRLKSGVTVLRAAQRFTAAYAVMGGAPGTRETDLLEPDKSLQQIDALVLSGGSAYGLDAASGVVERLRAQQAGFAVAGTQVPIVPAAILFDLNNGGEKEWALSPYPALGRQAFDDLSAEFQLGSVGAGCGATTGRLKGGLGSASFILSNGIRVGAIMAVNAVGNATGEDLRHFWAGPFEANGEFGGLGGPQASPQPHAFRLKNLGPLVEGENTTIGIVATDASLSKAAAKRLAISAHDGVARALIPSHMPQDGDLIFTAATGSAQGQLSPTDMAELCHGASLCVARAIARAIYHAEKAPNDRLPTWQDCNR
;
A
#
# COMPACT_ATOMS: atom_id res chain seq x y z
N MET A 1 -6.54 13.16 -17.28
CA MET A 1 -6.56 11.89 -16.51
C MET A 1 -8.00 11.49 -16.21
N THR A 2 -8.36 10.21 -16.35
CA THR A 2 -9.67 9.65 -16.00
C THR A 2 -9.47 8.43 -15.10
N PRO A 3 -10.36 8.16 -14.12
CA PRO A 3 -10.29 6.93 -13.33
C PRO A 3 -10.28 5.70 -14.23
N GLY A 4 -9.51 4.68 -13.86
CA GLY A 4 -9.52 3.40 -14.55
C GLY A 4 -10.86 2.66 -14.37
N PRO A 5 -11.18 1.70 -15.23
CA PRO A 5 -12.49 1.05 -15.28
C PRO A 5 -12.86 0.29 -13.99
N LYS A 6 -11.89 -0.32 -13.30
CA LYS A 6 -12.08 -0.97 -12.00
C LYS A 6 -11.78 -0.01 -10.85
N ASN A 7 -11.04 1.06 -11.14
CA ASN A 7 -10.47 1.96 -10.15
C ASN A 7 -9.63 1.24 -9.09
N LEU A 8 -8.87 0.26 -9.54
CA LEU A 8 -7.94 -0.58 -8.77
C LEU A 8 -6.56 -0.56 -9.43
N ILE A 9 -5.50 -0.87 -8.68
CA ILE A 9 -4.14 -1.01 -9.21
C ILE A 9 -4.06 -2.05 -10.33
N THR A 10 -4.98 -3.01 -10.37
CA THR A 10 -5.13 -4.04 -11.37
C THR A 10 -5.72 -3.57 -12.71
N ASP A 11 -6.02 -2.28 -12.85
CA ASP A 11 -6.25 -1.66 -14.17
C ASP A 11 -4.98 -1.63 -15.04
N ILE A 12 -3.80 -1.78 -14.41
CA ILE A 12 -2.54 -2.02 -15.11
C ILE A 12 -2.52 -3.47 -15.59
N ALA A 13 -2.48 -3.66 -16.91
CA ALA A 13 -2.55 -4.98 -17.53
C ALA A 13 -1.48 -5.94 -17.01
N GLY A 14 -1.89 -7.13 -16.64
CA GLY A 14 -1.03 -8.19 -16.13
C GLY A 14 -0.73 -8.12 -14.63
N ILE A 15 -1.11 -7.05 -13.95
CA ILE A 15 -1.01 -6.97 -12.49
C ILE A 15 -2.18 -7.72 -11.85
N MET A 16 -1.86 -8.53 -10.86
CA MET A 16 -2.79 -9.22 -9.97
C MET A 16 -2.44 -8.92 -8.53
N VAL A 17 -3.46 -8.89 -7.68
CA VAL A 17 -3.35 -8.71 -6.23
C VAL A 17 -4.07 -9.86 -5.55
N GLY A 18 -3.44 -10.43 -4.51
CA GLY A 18 -4.06 -11.42 -3.66
C GLY A 18 -3.96 -11.03 -2.20
N ASN A 19 -4.98 -11.34 -1.44
CA ASN A 19 -5.11 -11.00 -0.03
C ASN A 19 -5.34 -12.27 0.79
N ALA A 20 -4.77 -12.31 1.98
CA ALA A 20 -5.10 -13.29 3.00
C ALA A 20 -5.02 -12.64 4.38
N GLU A 21 -6.00 -12.90 5.22
CA GLU A 21 -6.04 -12.40 6.58
C GLU A 21 -6.54 -13.46 7.56
N ASP A 22 -6.19 -13.29 8.81
CA ASP A 22 -6.77 -13.99 9.94
C ASP A 22 -7.53 -12.97 10.80
N GLN A 23 -8.87 -13.10 10.82
CA GLN A 23 -9.77 -12.19 11.54
C GLN A 23 -9.61 -12.26 13.06
N ARG A 24 -9.17 -13.40 13.61
CA ARG A 24 -8.87 -13.53 15.05
C ARG A 24 -7.56 -12.85 15.39
N LEU A 25 -6.56 -13.04 14.55
CA LEU A 25 -5.26 -12.39 14.65
C LEU A 25 -5.40 -10.87 14.37
N LYS A 26 -6.40 -10.46 13.56
CA LYS A 26 -6.53 -9.10 13.01
C LYS A 26 -5.24 -8.64 12.35
N SER A 27 -4.77 -9.44 11.43
CA SER A 27 -3.58 -9.16 10.63
C SER A 27 -3.67 -9.92 9.31
N GLY A 28 -2.91 -9.51 8.31
CA GLY A 28 -2.95 -10.16 7.01
C GLY A 28 -1.83 -9.73 6.08
N VAL A 29 -1.88 -10.27 4.88
CA VAL A 29 -0.85 -10.13 3.84
C VAL A 29 -1.51 -9.79 2.52
N THR A 30 -0.91 -8.85 1.79
CA THR A 30 -1.26 -8.48 0.42
C THR A 30 -0.06 -8.76 -0.47
N VAL A 31 -0.27 -9.50 -1.55
CA VAL A 31 0.75 -9.82 -2.56
C VAL A 31 0.39 -9.14 -3.86
N LEU A 32 1.35 -8.45 -4.48
CA LEU A 32 1.25 -7.98 -5.85
C LEU A 32 2.21 -8.76 -6.72
N ARG A 33 1.70 -9.29 -7.83
CA ARG A 33 2.47 -9.96 -8.87
C ARG A 33 2.07 -9.43 -10.25
N ALA A 34 3.02 -9.39 -11.19
CA ALA A 34 2.71 -9.17 -12.58
C ALA A 34 2.86 -10.48 -13.40
N ALA A 35 2.29 -10.51 -14.60
CA ALA A 35 2.38 -11.66 -15.52
C ALA A 35 3.84 -11.98 -15.89
N GLN A 36 4.70 -10.98 -15.91
CA GLN A 36 6.15 -11.08 -16.12
C GLN A 36 6.88 -10.40 -14.97
N ARG A 37 8.18 -10.66 -14.81
CA ARG A 37 9.05 -9.91 -13.91
C ARG A 37 9.02 -8.44 -14.30
N PHE A 38 9.09 -7.56 -13.32
CA PHE A 38 8.92 -6.11 -13.51
C PHE A 38 10.00 -5.30 -12.81
N THR A 39 10.25 -4.09 -13.33
CA THR A 39 11.15 -3.12 -12.70
C THR A 39 10.49 -2.59 -11.42
N ALA A 40 11.25 -2.59 -10.35
CA ALA A 40 10.80 -2.05 -9.07
C ALA A 40 11.82 -1.10 -8.44
N ALA A 41 11.32 -0.20 -7.63
CA ALA A 41 12.10 0.68 -6.76
C ALA A 41 11.29 0.96 -5.50
N TYR A 42 11.83 1.75 -4.58
CA TYR A 42 11.14 2.17 -3.37
C TYR A 42 11.60 3.54 -2.89
N ALA A 43 10.79 4.16 -2.05
CA ALA A 43 11.17 5.32 -1.26
C ALA A 43 10.63 5.17 0.16
N VAL A 44 11.49 5.45 1.15
CA VAL A 44 11.14 5.52 2.56
C VAL A 44 11.10 6.99 2.97
N MET A 45 10.01 7.42 3.58
CA MET A 45 9.85 8.77 4.12
C MET A 45 9.58 8.78 5.63
N GLY A 46 9.16 7.66 6.21
CA GLY A 46 9.03 7.50 7.65
C GLY A 46 10.37 7.18 8.32
N GLY A 47 10.47 7.41 9.65
CA GLY A 47 11.70 7.22 10.41
C GLY A 47 11.93 5.78 10.92
N ALA A 48 10.92 4.89 10.86
CA ALA A 48 10.97 3.54 11.44
C ALA A 48 10.49 2.44 10.47
N PRO A 49 11.10 2.29 9.27
CA PRO A 49 10.66 1.31 8.29
C PRO A 49 11.00 -0.13 8.71
N GLY A 50 10.13 -1.09 8.34
CA GLY A 50 10.41 -2.52 8.41
C GLY A 50 10.34 -3.14 7.03
N THR A 51 11.48 -3.63 6.50
CA THR A 51 11.59 -4.07 5.12
C THR A 51 12.44 -5.33 4.96
N ARG A 52 12.24 -6.03 3.84
CA ARG A 52 13.04 -7.16 3.38
C ARG A 52 13.44 -6.97 1.93
N GLU A 53 14.72 -7.23 1.61
CA GLU A 53 15.31 -7.20 0.26
C GLU A 53 15.17 -5.87 -0.49
N THR A 54 15.12 -4.74 0.22
CA THR A 54 14.97 -3.43 -0.41
C THR A 54 16.27 -2.91 -1.03
N ASP A 55 17.44 -3.24 -0.48
CA ASP A 55 18.73 -2.75 -0.99
C ASP A 55 18.95 -3.10 -2.47
N LEU A 56 18.50 -4.30 -2.90
CA LEU A 56 18.63 -4.72 -4.30
C LEU A 56 17.82 -3.85 -5.27
N LEU A 57 16.85 -3.09 -4.79
CA LEU A 57 16.03 -2.18 -5.61
C LEU A 57 16.71 -0.83 -5.88
N GLU A 58 17.82 -0.52 -5.19
CA GLU A 58 18.57 0.71 -5.44
C GLU A 58 19.07 0.80 -6.89
N PRO A 59 19.08 2.01 -7.49
CA PRO A 59 19.40 2.19 -8.91
C PRO A 59 20.77 1.66 -9.33
N ASP A 60 21.74 1.63 -8.41
CA ASP A 60 23.12 1.19 -8.64
C ASP A 60 23.29 -0.33 -8.56
N LYS A 61 22.27 -1.09 -8.15
CA LYS A 61 22.33 -2.55 -8.04
C LYS A 61 22.04 -3.25 -9.37
N SER A 62 22.70 -4.38 -9.60
CA SER A 62 22.68 -5.11 -10.86
C SER A 62 21.33 -5.75 -11.21
N LEU A 63 20.54 -6.16 -10.20
CA LEU A 63 19.24 -6.77 -10.42
C LEU A 63 18.25 -5.74 -10.96
N GLN A 64 17.66 -6.00 -12.14
CA GLN A 64 16.77 -5.04 -12.81
C GLN A 64 15.29 -5.31 -12.59
N GLN A 65 14.91 -6.54 -12.28
CA GLN A 65 13.51 -6.97 -12.19
C GLN A 65 13.32 -7.94 -11.03
N ILE A 66 12.12 -7.90 -10.46
CA ILE A 66 11.67 -8.77 -9.36
C ILE A 66 10.44 -9.58 -9.75
N ASP A 67 10.03 -10.52 -8.89
CA ASP A 67 8.94 -11.45 -9.16
C ASP A 67 7.62 -11.07 -8.49
N ALA A 68 7.67 -10.50 -7.29
CA ALA A 68 6.49 -10.05 -6.54
C ALA A 68 6.88 -8.99 -5.49
N LEU A 69 5.87 -8.27 -4.97
CA LEU A 69 5.96 -7.38 -3.80
C LEU A 69 4.98 -7.83 -2.73
N VAL A 70 5.37 -7.72 -1.47
CA VAL A 70 4.55 -8.11 -0.32
C VAL A 70 4.37 -6.92 0.62
N LEU A 71 3.11 -6.65 0.99
CA LEU A 71 2.74 -5.81 2.12
C LEU A 71 2.18 -6.72 3.21
N SER A 72 2.57 -6.54 4.46
CA SER A 72 2.14 -7.41 5.55
C SER A 72 1.86 -6.63 6.84
N GLY A 73 0.90 -7.10 7.63
CA GLY A 73 0.83 -6.76 9.05
C GLY A 73 1.93 -7.46 9.84
N GLY A 74 1.86 -7.40 11.18
CA GLY A 74 2.69 -8.18 12.08
C GLY A 74 4.06 -7.60 12.42
N SER A 75 4.34 -6.36 12.05
CA SER A 75 5.66 -5.77 12.29
C SER A 75 6.77 -6.68 11.72
N ALA A 76 7.92 -6.76 12.38
CA ALA A 76 9.05 -7.58 11.91
C ALA A 76 8.69 -9.06 11.63
N TYR A 77 7.73 -9.64 12.37
CA TYR A 77 7.25 -11.01 12.11
C TYR A 77 6.58 -11.14 10.73
N GLY A 78 5.94 -10.08 10.25
CA GLY A 78 5.28 -10.04 8.94
C GLY A 78 6.23 -10.14 7.75
N LEU A 79 7.54 -9.86 7.94
CA LEU A 79 8.55 -10.04 6.89
C LEU A 79 8.64 -11.49 6.40
N ASP A 80 8.24 -12.45 7.23
CA ASP A 80 8.20 -13.88 6.88
C ASP A 80 7.10 -14.21 5.84
N ALA A 81 6.13 -13.33 5.62
CA ALA A 81 5.12 -13.53 4.57
C ALA A 81 5.77 -13.72 3.18
N ALA A 82 6.84 -12.96 2.90
CA ALA A 82 7.59 -13.10 1.66
C ALA A 82 8.21 -14.49 1.47
N SER A 83 8.56 -15.21 2.54
CA SER A 83 9.04 -16.60 2.46
C SER A 83 7.98 -17.54 1.90
N GLY A 84 6.72 -17.37 2.32
CA GLY A 84 5.60 -18.14 1.76
C GLY A 84 5.39 -17.88 0.27
N VAL A 85 5.54 -16.63 -0.17
CA VAL A 85 5.47 -16.25 -1.61
C VAL A 85 6.64 -16.85 -2.40
N VAL A 86 7.86 -16.80 -1.85
CA VAL A 86 9.05 -17.45 -2.44
C VAL A 86 8.84 -18.95 -2.65
N GLU A 87 8.22 -19.65 -1.68
CA GLU A 87 7.89 -21.08 -1.81
C GLU A 87 6.94 -21.35 -2.99
N ARG A 88 5.91 -20.50 -3.18
CA ARG A 88 4.95 -20.63 -4.30
C ARG A 88 5.60 -20.35 -5.66
N LEU A 89 6.42 -19.32 -5.74
CA LEU A 89 7.18 -18.99 -6.96
C LEU A 89 8.17 -20.13 -7.31
N ARG A 90 8.88 -20.67 -6.31
CA ARG A 90 9.79 -21.80 -6.49
C ARG A 90 9.06 -23.04 -7.03
N ALA A 91 7.87 -23.35 -6.52
CA ALA A 91 7.04 -24.45 -7.01
C ALA A 91 6.63 -24.26 -8.47
N GLN A 92 6.51 -23.00 -8.92
CA GLN A 92 6.23 -22.64 -10.32
C GLN A 92 7.51 -22.53 -11.18
N GLN A 93 8.69 -22.82 -10.64
CA GLN A 93 9.99 -22.61 -11.28
C GLN A 93 10.19 -21.18 -11.80
N ALA A 94 9.59 -20.19 -11.10
CA ALA A 94 9.71 -18.78 -11.40
C ALA A 94 10.86 -18.15 -10.57
N GLY A 95 11.48 -17.09 -11.10
CA GLY A 95 12.55 -16.37 -10.42
C GLY A 95 13.65 -15.86 -11.35
N PHE A 96 14.70 -15.33 -10.75
CA PHE A 96 15.93 -14.93 -11.44
C PHE A 96 16.79 -16.17 -11.73
N ALA A 97 17.12 -16.38 -12.99
CA ALA A 97 17.97 -17.51 -13.43
C ALA A 97 19.43 -17.27 -13.05
N VAL A 98 20.01 -18.13 -12.20
CA VAL A 98 21.41 -18.08 -11.82
C VAL A 98 21.95 -19.47 -11.56
N ALA A 99 23.12 -19.81 -12.10
CA ALA A 99 23.80 -21.09 -11.91
C ALA A 99 22.91 -22.34 -12.12
N GLY A 100 21.99 -22.26 -13.08
CA GLY A 100 21.08 -23.39 -13.43
C GLY A 100 19.88 -23.53 -12.51
N THR A 101 19.64 -22.59 -11.60
CA THR A 101 18.45 -22.56 -10.73
C THR A 101 17.65 -21.27 -10.91
N GLN A 102 16.39 -21.28 -10.46
CA GLN A 102 15.54 -20.09 -10.39
C GLN A 102 15.45 -19.61 -8.94
N VAL A 103 15.79 -18.36 -8.69
CA VAL A 103 15.74 -17.73 -7.37
C VAL A 103 14.69 -16.63 -7.37
N PRO A 104 13.53 -16.82 -6.71
CA PRO A 104 12.51 -15.79 -6.61
C PRO A 104 13.00 -14.59 -5.81
N ILE A 105 12.72 -13.39 -6.29
CA ILE A 105 13.06 -12.13 -5.64
C ILE A 105 11.75 -11.44 -5.21
N VAL A 106 11.55 -11.33 -3.89
CA VAL A 106 10.28 -10.90 -3.28
C VAL A 106 10.52 -9.88 -2.17
N PRO A 107 10.75 -8.61 -2.51
CA PRO A 107 10.83 -7.55 -1.50
C PRO A 107 9.52 -7.38 -0.74
N ALA A 108 9.62 -6.98 0.53
CA ALA A 108 8.49 -6.82 1.42
C ALA A 108 8.62 -5.58 2.30
N ALA A 109 7.46 -5.04 2.71
CA ALA A 109 7.33 -4.03 3.76
C ALA A 109 6.22 -4.42 4.73
N ILE A 110 6.35 -3.99 5.99
CA ILE A 110 5.40 -4.32 7.07
C ILE A 110 4.82 -3.07 7.71
N LEU A 111 3.65 -3.26 8.31
CA LEU A 111 3.05 -2.33 9.25
C LEU A 111 2.87 -2.99 10.63
N PHE A 112 2.77 -2.16 11.67
CA PHE A 112 2.58 -2.63 13.03
C PHE A 112 1.09 -2.67 13.38
N ASP A 113 0.52 -3.85 13.49
CA ASP A 113 -0.86 -4.10 13.89
C ASP A 113 -1.00 -5.02 15.12
N LEU A 114 0.06 -5.13 15.93
CA LEU A 114 0.11 -6.08 17.05
C LEU A 114 -0.72 -5.64 18.27
N ASN A 115 -1.07 -4.36 18.38
CA ASN A 115 -1.82 -3.80 19.51
C ASN A 115 -3.29 -3.48 19.20
N ASN A 116 -3.89 -4.11 18.19
CA ASN A 116 -5.21 -3.77 17.62
C ASN A 116 -6.40 -4.54 18.22
N GLY A 117 -6.21 -5.30 19.28
CA GLY A 117 -7.25 -6.10 19.93
C GLY A 117 -7.46 -7.50 19.34
N GLY A 118 -6.59 -7.95 18.44
CA GLY A 118 -6.55 -9.33 17.96
C GLY A 118 -5.73 -10.26 18.86
N GLU A 119 -5.90 -11.58 18.67
CA GLU A 119 -5.15 -12.63 19.37
C GLU A 119 -3.73 -12.69 18.79
N LYS A 120 -2.69 -12.41 19.60
CA LYS A 120 -1.30 -12.35 19.14
C LYS A 120 -0.43 -13.48 19.70
N GLU A 121 -1.03 -14.42 20.39
CA GLU A 121 -0.31 -15.59 20.92
C GLU A 121 -0.31 -16.72 19.89
N TRP A 122 0.82 -16.96 19.27
CA TRP A 122 1.04 -18.06 18.33
C TRP A 122 2.35 -18.80 18.64
N ALA A 123 2.34 -20.11 18.48
CA ALA A 123 3.56 -20.92 18.64
C ALA A 123 4.46 -20.87 17.41
N LEU A 124 3.86 -20.76 16.21
CA LEU A 124 4.55 -20.60 14.93
C LEU A 124 4.03 -19.34 14.23
N SER A 125 4.92 -18.60 13.60
CA SER A 125 4.56 -17.40 12.84
C SER A 125 3.47 -17.71 11.80
N PRO A 126 2.33 -17.00 11.79
CA PRO A 126 1.26 -17.24 10.81
C PRO A 126 1.58 -16.66 9.43
N TYR A 127 2.53 -15.74 9.34
CA TYR A 127 2.77 -14.95 8.14
C TYR A 127 3.25 -15.73 6.93
N PRO A 128 4.12 -16.77 7.02
CA PRO A 128 4.44 -17.59 5.86
C PRO A 128 3.22 -18.31 5.27
N ALA A 129 2.28 -18.75 6.11
CA ALA A 129 1.03 -19.37 5.65
C ALA A 129 0.13 -18.34 4.96
N LEU A 130 -0.05 -17.16 5.56
CA LEU A 130 -0.80 -16.05 4.96
C LEU A 130 -0.18 -15.59 3.63
N GLY A 131 1.16 -15.54 3.53
CA GLY A 131 1.85 -15.21 2.28
C GLY A 131 1.55 -16.22 1.16
N ARG A 132 1.53 -17.53 1.47
CA ARG A 132 1.11 -18.56 0.51
C ARG A 132 -0.34 -18.40 0.08
N GLN A 133 -1.25 -18.20 1.03
CA GLN A 133 -2.67 -18.00 0.75
C GLN A 133 -2.92 -16.77 -0.12
N ALA A 134 -2.32 -15.64 0.23
CA ALA A 134 -2.42 -14.42 -0.57
C ALA A 134 -1.88 -14.61 -1.99
N PHE A 135 -0.80 -15.37 -2.17
CA PHE A 135 -0.30 -15.71 -3.50
C PHE A 135 -1.27 -16.62 -4.28
N ASP A 136 -1.90 -17.56 -3.62
CA ASP A 136 -2.90 -18.48 -4.23
C ASP A 136 -4.20 -17.74 -4.59
N ASP A 137 -4.52 -16.61 -3.93
CA ASP A 137 -5.70 -15.76 -4.17
C ASP A 137 -5.48 -14.63 -5.22
N LEU A 138 -4.36 -14.63 -5.94
CA LEU A 138 -4.04 -13.60 -6.92
C LEU A 138 -5.14 -13.45 -7.98
N SER A 139 -5.72 -12.25 -8.06
CA SER A 139 -6.84 -11.90 -8.93
C SER A 139 -6.70 -10.48 -9.50
N ALA A 140 -7.41 -10.23 -10.60
CA ALA A 140 -7.58 -8.88 -11.15
C ALA A 140 -8.67 -8.07 -10.43
N GLU A 141 -9.43 -8.69 -9.54
CA GLU A 141 -10.45 -8.06 -8.70
C GLU A 141 -10.24 -8.49 -7.24
N PHE A 142 -10.29 -7.52 -6.32
CA PHE A 142 -10.10 -7.77 -4.91
C PHE A 142 -10.89 -6.74 -4.08
N GLN A 143 -11.18 -7.09 -2.84
CA GLN A 143 -11.89 -6.24 -1.90
C GLN A 143 -10.97 -5.19 -1.29
N LEU A 144 -11.58 -4.08 -0.81
CA LEU A 144 -10.93 -3.01 -0.06
C LEU A 144 -11.37 -3.04 1.41
N GLY A 145 -10.72 -2.24 2.24
CA GLY A 145 -11.06 -2.09 3.65
C GLY A 145 -10.32 -3.09 4.53
N SER A 146 -11.05 -3.86 5.33
CA SER A 146 -10.48 -4.74 6.38
C SER A 146 -10.00 -6.09 5.84
N VAL A 147 -9.16 -6.08 4.80
CA VAL A 147 -8.64 -7.26 4.09
C VAL A 147 -7.12 -7.19 3.94
N GLY A 148 -6.48 -8.34 3.74
CA GLY A 148 -5.04 -8.44 3.51
C GLY A 148 -4.22 -7.67 4.54
N ALA A 149 -3.18 -6.97 4.11
CA ALA A 149 -2.32 -6.16 4.96
C ALA A 149 -3.08 -5.03 5.70
N GLY A 150 -4.29 -4.65 5.22
CA GLY A 150 -5.15 -3.65 5.86
C GLY A 150 -6.07 -4.20 6.95
N CYS A 151 -6.17 -5.53 7.14
CA CYS A 151 -7.15 -6.18 8.02
C CYS A 151 -7.14 -5.62 9.46
N GLY A 152 -5.97 -5.47 10.04
CA GLY A 152 -5.79 -4.99 11.42
C GLY A 152 -5.35 -3.55 11.56
N ALA A 153 -5.26 -2.83 10.47
CA ALA A 153 -4.73 -1.48 10.42
C ALA A 153 -5.64 -0.45 11.13
N THR A 154 -5.02 0.58 11.71
CA THR A 154 -5.71 1.67 12.41
C THR A 154 -5.03 3.01 12.09
N THR A 155 -5.80 4.09 12.07
CA THR A 155 -5.27 5.46 11.94
C THR A 155 -5.36 6.20 13.28
N GLY A 156 -5.11 7.49 13.28
CA GLY A 156 -5.18 8.30 14.51
C GLY A 156 -6.49 8.16 15.28
N ARG A 157 -7.63 8.09 14.60
CA ARG A 157 -8.97 8.09 15.24
C ARG A 157 -9.96 7.08 14.64
N LEU A 158 -9.67 6.51 13.48
CA LEU A 158 -10.53 5.56 12.76
C LEU A 158 -9.78 4.27 12.46
N LYS A 159 -10.55 3.19 12.24
CA LYS A 159 -9.99 1.97 11.68
C LYS A 159 -9.35 2.28 10.32
N GLY A 160 -8.17 1.74 10.09
CA GLY A 160 -7.47 1.79 8.81
C GLY A 160 -7.95 0.69 7.86
N GLY A 161 -7.18 0.39 6.82
CA GLY A 161 -7.57 -0.62 5.85
C GLY A 161 -6.63 -0.74 4.66
N LEU A 162 -7.04 -1.54 3.69
CA LEU A 162 -6.44 -1.65 2.37
C LEU A 162 -7.27 -0.86 1.36
N GLY A 163 -6.63 0.04 0.60
CA GLY A 163 -7.32 0.80 -0.44
C GLY A 163 -6.56 0.82 -1.75
N SER A 164 -7.26 1.07 -2.84
CA SER A 164 -6.66 1.14 -4.16
C SER A 164 -7.40 2.14 -5.03
N ALA A 165 -6.68 2.78 -5.96
CA ALA A 165 -7.24 3.68 -6.97
C ALA A 165 -6.34 3.70 -8.21
N SER A 166 -6.90 4.10 -9.36
CA SER A 166 -6.14 4.18 -10.61
C SER A 166 -6.57 5.36 -11.46
N PHE A 167 -5.68 5.73 -12.40
CA PHE A 167 -5.94 6.67 -13.49
C PHE A 167 -5.41 6.15 -14.82
N ILE A 168 -6.08 6.55 -15.89
CA ILE A 168 -5.57 6.54 -17.27
C ILE A 168 -5.12 7.98 -17.57
N LEU A 169 -3.85 8.16 -17.92
CA LEU A 169 -3.24 9.45 -18.24
C LEU A 169 -3.66 9.94 -19.63
N SER A 170 -3.31 11.19 -19.96
CA SER A 170 -3.67 11.80 -21.24
C SER A 170 -3.10 11.06 -22.46
N ASN A 171 -1.95 10.41 -22.30
CA ASN A 171 -1.26 9.61 -23.31
C ASN A 171 -1.66 8.13 -23.31
N GLY A 172 -2.66 7.72 -22.50
CA GLY A 172 -3.16 6.34 -22.37
C GLY A 172 -2.39 5.45 -21.40
N ILE A 173 -1.27 5.90 -20.85
CA ILE A 173 -0.52 5.19 -19.80
C ILE A 173 -1.41 5.08 -18.54
N ARG A 174 -1.33 3.94 -17.87
CA ARG A 174 -2.05 3.69 -16.64
C ARG A 174 -1.14 3.80 -15.43
N VAL A 175 -1.69 4.37 -14.36
CA VAL A 175 -1.07 4.42 -13.05
C VAL A 175 -2.10 4.04 -11.99
N GLY A 176 -1.70 3.25 -11.00
CA GLY A 176 -2.56 2.86 -9.90
C GLY A 176 -1.75 2.73 -8.62
N ALA A 177 -2.45 2.79 -7.48
CA ALA A 177 -1.88 2.61 -6.16
C ALA A 177 -2.69 1.60 -5.35
N ILE A 178 -2.01 0.85 -4.49
CA ILE A 178 -2.59 0.08 -3.39
C ILE A 178 -1.89 0.48 -2.10
N MET A 179 -2.65 0.79 -1.05
CA MET A 179 -2.14 1.31 0.22
C MET A 179 -2.72 0.52 1.38
N ALA A 180 -1.86 0.02 2.27
CA ALA A 180 -2.24 -0.47 3.59
C ALA A 180 -1.98 0.63 4.62
N VAL A 181 -3.05 1.12 5.25
CA VAL A 181 -3.06 2.39 5.98
C VAL A 181 -3.17 2.16 7.48
N ASN A 182 -2.03 2.24 8.18
CA ASN A 182 -1.92 2.11 9.64
C ASN A 182 -1.23 3.34 10.25
N ALA A 183 -1.66 4.54 9.88
CA ALA A 183 -0.97 5.79 10.12
C ALA A 183 -1.06 6.29 11.58
N VAL A 184 -0.05 7.03 12.01
CA VAL A 184 -0.12 7.82 13.25
C VAL A 184 -1.11 8.98 13.11
N GLY A 185 -1.21 9.56 11.92
CA GLY A 185 -2.10 10.68 11.60
C GLY A 185 -3.54 10.27 11.32
N ASN A 186 -4.34 11.27 11.00
CA ASN A 186 -5.76 11.17 10.70
C ASN A 186 -6.01 11.38 9.21
N ALA A 187 -6.92 10.60 8.64
CA ALA A 187 -7.33 10.76 7.24
C ALA A 187 -8.50 11.73 7.05
N THR A 188 -9.16 12.12 8.14
CA THR A 188 -10.32 13.01 8.15
C THR A 188 -10.07 14.25 8.98
N GLY A 189 -10.89 15.26 8.78
CA GLY A 189 -10.99 16.40 9.69
C GLY A 189 -11.48 16.02 11.09
N GLU A 190 -11.61 17.01 11.95
CA GLU A 190 -12.08 16.85 13.35
C GLU A 190 -13.47 16.22 13.46
N ASP A 191 -14.27 16.39 12.44
CA ASP A 191 -15.64 15.88 12.33
C ASP A 191 -15.72 14.36 12.05
N LEU A 192 -14.59 13.70 11.80
CA LEU A 192 -14.48 12.28 11.41
C LEU A 192 -15.26 11.95 10.11
N ARG A 193 -15.62 12.95 9.33
CA ARG A 193 -16.51 12.82 8.18
C ARG A 193 -15.82 13.15 6.87
N HIS A 194 -15.22 14.35 6.77
CA HIS A 194 -14.63 14.85 5.54
C HIS A 194 -13.17 14.40 5.46
N PHE A 195 -12.84 13.66 4.39
CA PHE A 195 -11.48 13.22 4.13
C PHE A 195 -10.59 14.38 3.65
N TRP A 196 -9.34 14.42 4.11
CA TRP A 196 -8.34 15.36 3.58
C TRP A 196 -8.16 15.18 2.08
N ALA A 197 -8.25 13.94 1.58
CA ALA A 197 -8.22 13.61 0.17
C ALA A 197 -9.49 14.01 -0.61
N GLY A 198 -10.53 14.54 0.05
CA GLY A 198 -11.81 14.92 -0.56
C GLY A 198 -11.71 15.76 -1.83
N PRO A 199 -10.80 16.76 -1.93
CA PRO A 199 -10.61 17.53 -3.17
C PRO A 199 -10.14 16.70 -4.38
N PHE A 200 -9.65 15.50 -4.18
CA PHE A 200 -9.13 14.59 -5.22
C PHE A 200 -10.07 13.42 -5.53
N GLU A 201 -11.22 13.38 -4.85
CA GLU A 201 -12.22 12.31 -5.03
C GLU A 201 -12.73 12.26 -6.48
N ALA A 202 -12.90 11.06 -6.99
CA ALA A 202 -13.48 10.83 -8.29
C ALA A 202 -14.77 9.99 -8.15
N ASN A 203 -15.85 10.42 -8.80
CA ASN A 203 -17.12 9.69 -8.88
C ASN A 203 -17.74 9.31 -7.51
N GLY A 204 -17.47 10.05 -6.45
CA GLY A 204 -18.04 9.78 -5.12
C GLY A 204 -17.52 8.47 -4.45
N GLU A 205 -16.33 8.03 -4.79
CA GLU A 205 -15.74 6.74 -4.42
C GLU A 205 -15.46 6.55 -2.91
N PHE A 206 -15.55 7.63 -2.12
CA PHE A 206 -15.50 7.63 -0.67
C PHE A 206 -16.46 8.66 -0.04
N GLY A 207 -17.66 8.77 -0.63
CA GLY A 207 -18.81 9.46 -0.05
C GLY A 207 -19.23 10.75 -0.73
N GLY A 208 -18.42 11.35 -1.61
CA GLY A 208 -18.79 12.54 -2.38
C GLY A 208 -18.95 13.81 -1.56
N LEU A 209 -18.37 13.87 -0.35
CA LEU A 209 -18.59 14.97 0.60
C LEU A 209 -17.66 16.17 0.39
N GLY A 210 -16.64 16.03 -0.46
CA GLY A 210 -15.57 17.01 -0.60
C GLY A 210 -14.60 17.02 0.57
N GLY A 211 -13.72 18.02 0.62
CA GLY A 211 -12.76 18.20 1.69
C GLY A 211 -13.34 18.91 2.92
N PRO A 212 -12.63 18.86 4.07
CA PRO A 212 -13.02 19.60 5.26
C PRO A 212 -13.19 21.10 4.98
N GLN A 213 -14.32 21.65 5.43
CA GLN A 213 -14.62 23.09 5.20
C GLN A 213 -13.89 24.01 6.18
N ALA A 214 -13.53 23.52 7.37
CA ALA A 214 -12.71 24.23 8.34
C ALA A 214 -11.24 23.86 8.12
N SER A 215 -10.38 24.87 8.04
CA SER A 215 -8.93 24.60 8.13
C SER A 215 -8.68 23.83 9.42
N PRO A 216 -7.87 22.77 9.39
CA PRO A 216 -7.41 22.18 10.63
C PRO A 216 -6.80 23.32 11.45
N GLN A 217 -6.98 23.30 12.77
CA GLN A 217 -6.21 24.22 13.58
C GLN A 217 -4.73 23.89 13.28
N PRO A 218 -3.98 24.77 12.62
CA PRO A 218 -2.68 24.44 12.05
C PRO A 218 -1.63 24.05 13.11
N HIS A 219 -2.00 24.14 14.37
CA HIS A 219 -1.16 23.81 15.54
C HIS A 219 -1.70 22.64 16.37
N ALA A 220 -2.82 22.01 15.98
CA ALA A 220 -3.34 20.84 16.69
C ALA A 220 -2.53 19.60 16.29
N PHE A 221 -1.49 19.31 17.05
CA PHE A 221 -0.72 18.08 16.92
C PHE A 221 -1.51 16.93 17.58
N ARG A 222 -2.21 16.15 16.77
CA ARG A 222 -3.00 15.00 17.23
C ARG A 222 -2.53 13.74 16.59
N LEU A 223 -2.03 12.84 17.41
CA LEU A 223 -1.53 11.53 17.04
C LEU A 223 -2.52 10.43 17.44
N LYS A 224 -2.27 9.22 17.01
CA LYS A 224 -3.01 8.01 17.36
C LYS A 224 -3.12 7.86 18.87
N ASN A 225 -4.34 7.84 19.39
CA ASN A 225 -4.61 7.86 20.83
C ASN A 225 -4.77 6.44 21.40
N LEU A 226 -3.79 5.55 21.17
CA LEU A 226 -3.78 4.19 21.70
C LEU A 226 -2.81 3.97 22.86
N GLY A 227 -2.32 5.07 23.49
CA GLY A 227 -1.35 5.05 24.58
C GLY A 227 -0.13 5.92 24.28
N PRO A 228 0.95 5.81 25.08
CA PRO A 228 2.21 6.49 24.78
C PRO A 228 2.70 6.09 23.39
N LEU A 229 3.21 7.05 22.60
CA LEU A 229 3.84 6.76 21.32
C LEU A 229 5.07 5.88 21.56
N VAL A 230 5.08 4.72 20.91
CA VAL A 230 6.22 3.82 20.86
C VAL A 230 6.80 3.85 19.46
N GLU A 231 8.11 3.81 19.33
CA GLU A 231 8.78 3.77 18.04
C GLU A 231 8.32 2.57 17.23
N GLY A 232 8.01 2.79 15.93
CA GLY A 232 7.65 1.72 14.99
C GLY A 232 6.20 1.21 15.07
N GLU A 233 5.30 1.85 15.83
CA GLU A 233 3.90 1.42 15.95
C GLU A 233 2.98 1.86 14.80
N ASN A 234 3.44 2.73 13.91
CA ASN A 234 2.62 3.33 12.86
C ASN A 234 3.33 3.24 11.52
N THR A 235 2.56 2.98 10.47
CA THR A 235 3.16 2.77 9.15
C THR A 235 2.09 2.80 8.07
N THR A 236 2.30 3.61 7.04
CA THR A 236 1.53 3.51 5.80
C THR A 236 2.43 2.98 4.70
N ILE A 237 2.15 1.77 4.24
CA ILE A 237 2.91 1.12 3.18
C ILE A 237 2.07 0.96 1.93
N GLY A 238 2.70 1.03 0.76
CA GLY A 238 1.97 0.89 -0.48
C GLY A 238 2.82 0.52 -1.68
N ILE A 239 2.13 0.29 -2.78
CA ILE A 239 2.71 0.03 -4.08
C ILE A 239 2.04 0.95 -5.10
N VAL A 240 2.83 1.67 -5.89
CA VAL A 240 2.37 2.37 -7.08
C VAL A 240 2.80 1.56 -8.30
N ALA A 241 1.86 1.24 -9.18
CA ALA A 241 2.15 0.51 -10.40
C ALA A 241 1.85 1.33 -11.66
N THR A 242 2.57 1.03 -12.74
CA THR A 242 2.34 1.60 -14.08
C THR A 242 2.69 0.59 -15.17
N ASP A 243 2.03 0.71 -16.31
CA ASP A 243 2.40 -0.01 -17.53
C ASP A 243 3.55 0.66 -18.31
N ALA A 244 3.97 1.85 -17.93
CA ALA A 244 5.12 2.52 -18.52
C ALA A 244 6.43 1.74 -18.35
N SER A 245 7.32 1.84 -19.32
CA SER A 245 8.68 1.33 -19.21
C SER A 245 9.57 2.33 -18.47
N LEU A 246 10.05 1.97 -17.28
CA LEU A 246 10.87 2.81 -16.43
C LEU A 246 12.22 2.16 -16.13
N SER A 247 13.27 2.98 -16.09
CA SER A 247 14.50 2.58 -15.41
C SER A 247 14.30 2.56 -13.90
N LYS A 248 15.16 1.86 -13.15
CA LYS A 248 15.12 1.88 -11.67
C LYS A 248 15.20 3.30 -11.09
N ALA A 249 16.00 4.19 -11.71
CA ALA A 249 16.10 5.58 -11.29
C ALA A 249 14.78 6.35 -11.49
N ALA A 250 14.10 6.16 -12.64
CA ALA A 250 12.79 6.75 -12.91
C ALA A 250 11.71 6.16 -11.99
N ALA A 251 11.74 4.85 -11.75
CA ALA A 251 10.85 4.18 -10.81
C ALA A 251 11.04 4.70 -9.37
N LYS A 252 12.29 4.94 -8.94
CA LYS A 252 12.59 5.57 -7.63
C LYS A 252 12.04 7.01 -7.56
N ARG A 253 12.17 7.81 -8.64
CA ARG A 253 11.57 9.15 -8.71
C ARG A 253 10.05 9.09 -8.57
N LEU A 254 9.40 8.11 -9.22
CA LEU A 254 7.97 7.89 -9.11
C LEU A 254 7.56 7.55 -7.67
N ALA A 255 8.30 6.67 -6.98
CA ALA A 255 8.06 6.33 -5.56
C ALA A 255 8.14 7.58 -4.67
N ILE A 256 9.17 8.40 -4.85
CA ILE A 256 9.35 9.65 -4.08
C ILE A 256 8.17 10.61 -4.31
N SER A 257 7.79 10.84 -5.57
CA SER A 257 6.67 11.75 -5.89
C SER A 257 5.32 11.24 -5.39
N ALA A 258 5.14 9.92 -5.32
CA ALA A 258 3.92 9.30 -4.81
C ALA A 258 3.67 9.61 -3.33
N HIS A 259 4.71 9.84 -2.53
CA HIS A 259 4.58 10.22 -1.11
C HIS A 259 3.85 11.54 -0.88
N ASP A 260 3.82 12.44 -1.87
CA ASP A 260 2.98 13.64 -1.80
C ASP A 260 1.50 13.29 -1.60
N GLY A 261 1.07 12.12 -2.09
CA GLY A 261 -0.28 11.61 -1.89
C GLY A 261 -0.56 11.22 -0.44
N VAL A 262 0.45 10.70 0.27
CA VAL A 262 0.33 10.40 1.70
C VAL A 262 0.13 11.70 2.48
N ALA A 263 0.94 12.72 2.23
CA ALA A 263 0.82 14.03 2.88
C ALA A 263 -0.48 14.78 2.57
N ARG A 264 -1.12 14.47 1.43
CA ARG A 264 -2.45 15.02 1.07
C ARG A 264 -3.62 14.32 1.75
N ALA A 265 -3.41 13.12 2.24
CA ALA A 265 -4.48 12.27 2.78
C ALA A 265 -4.35 11.97 4.28
N LEU A 266 -3.18 12.17 4.87
CA LEU A 266 -2.89 11.87 6.29
C LEU A 266 -2.20 13.05 6.96
N ILE A 267 -2.73 13.49 8.09
CA ILE A 267 -2.18 14.61 8.87
C ILE A 267 -2.05 14.22 10.34
N PRO A 268 -0.83 14.26 10.92
CA PRO A 268 0.47 14.35 10.25
C PRO A 268 0.84 13.06 9.49
N SER A 269 1.90 13.10 8.66
CA SER A 269 2.48 11.97 7.96
C SER A 269 4.00 11.98 8.07
N HIS A 270 4.65 10.85 7.83
CA HIS A 270 6.10 10.71 7.78
C HIS A 270 6.81 11.11 9.08
N MET A 271 6.17 10.81 10.21
CA MET A 271 6.74 11.10 11.52
C MET A 271 7.92 10.15 11.83
N PRO A 272 8.78 10.48 12.80
CA PRO A 272 9.88 9.60 13.20
C PRO A 272 9.45 8.18 13.59
N GLN A 273 8.21 8.01 14.06
CA GLN A 273 7.63 6.73 14.47
C GLN A 273 6.92 5.99 13.32
N ASP A 274 6.69 6.65 12.18
CA ASP A 274 6.10 6.03 11.00
C ASP A 274 7.13 5.19 10.24
N GLY A 275 6.69 4.08 9.68
CA GLY A 275 7.49 3.27 8.77
C GLY A 275 7.13 3.50 7.30
N ASP A 276 6.62 4.69 6.95
CA ASP A 276 6.03 5.00 5.65
C ASP A 276 6.95 4.71 4.48
N LEU A 277 6.49 3.82 3.59
CA LEU A 277 7.22 3.37 2.42
C LEU A 277 6.28 3.16 1.24
N ILE A 278 6.72 3.56 0.05
CA ILE A 278 6.05 3.24 -1.21
C ILE A 278 7.02 2.50 -2.13
N PHE A 279 6.60 1.31 -2.58
CA PHE A 279 7.22 0.61 -3.71
C PHE A 279 6.66 1.13 -5.03
N THR A 280 7.44 0.98 -6.09
CA THR A 280 6.96 1.10 -7.47
C THR A 280 7.08 -0.22 -8.20
N ALA A 281 6.14 -0.48 -9.12
CA ALA A 281 6.10 -1.63 -10.01
C ALA A 281 5.83 -1.14 -11.45
N ALA A 282 6.84 -1.18 -12.32
CA ALA A 282 6.72 -0.79 -13.72
C ALA A 282 6.78 -2.03 -14.60
N THR A 283 5.66 -2.39 -15.25
CA THR A 283 5.57 -3.59 -16.08
C THR A 283 6.23 -3.42 -17.45
N GLY A 284 6.31 -2.19 -17.94
CA GLY A 284 6.86 -1.90 -19.27
C GLY A 284 5.98 -2.41 -20.42
N SER A 285 4.72 -2.72 -20.18
CA SER A 285 3.82 -3.26 -21.19
C SER A 285 3.24 -2.20 -22.15
N ALA A 286 3.25 -0.92 -21.77
CA ALA A 286 2.91 0.18 -22.65
C ALA A 286 4.04 0.46 -23.64
N GLN A 287 3.69 0.77 -24.89
CA GLN A 287 4.67 1.07 -25.92
C GLN A 287 5.14 2.54 -25.85
N GLY A 288 6.40 2.77 -26.23
CA GLY A 288 6.98 4.09 -26.34
C GLY A 288 7.83 4.51 -25.12
N GLN A 289 8.61 5.56 -25.33
CA GLN A 289 9.39 6.21 -24.26
C GLN A 289 8.61 7.38 -23.70
N LEU A 290 8.67 7.58 -22.40
CA LEU A 290 8.08 8.75 -21.76
C LEU A 290 8.84 10.01 -22.10
N SER A 291 8.11 11.04 -22.55
CA SER A 291 8.64 12.41 -22.56
C SER A 291 8.77 12.94 -21.12
N PRO A 292 9.54 14.01 -20.89
CA PRO A 292 9.57 14.67 -19.58
C PRO A 292 8.18 15.10 -19.08
N THR A 293 7.27 15.51 -19.96
CA THR A 293 5.89 15.86 -19.64
C THR A 293 5.08 14.66 -19.21
N ASP A 294 5.21 13.53 -19.92
CA ASP A 294 4.55 12.27 -19.54
C ASP A 294 5.02 11.78 -18.15
N MET A 295 6.31 11.90 -17.88
CA MET A 295 6.85 11.52 -16.56
C MET A 295 6.31 12.43 -15.46
N ALA A 296 6.14 13.72 -15.72
CA ALA A 296 5.54 14.66 -14.77
C ALA A 296 4.05 14.32 -14.51
N GLU A 297 3.28 14.04 -15.57
CA GLU A 297 1.88 13.61 -15.44
C GLU A 297 1.77 12.26 -14.69
N LEU A 298 2.68 11.31 -14.96
CA LEU A 298 2.74 10.02 -14.26
C LEU A 298 3.00 10.22 -12.75
N CYS A 299 3.96 11.04 -12.38
CA CYS A 299 4.25 11.37 -10.98
C CYS A 299 3.06 12.04 -10.28
N HIS A 300 2.40 12.99 -10.96
CA HIS A 300 1.21 13.64 -10.44
C HIS A 300 0.05 12.66 -10.27
N GLY A 301 -0.23 11.84 -11.29
CA GLY A 301 -1.25 10.80 -11.24
C GLY A 301 -1.01 9.77 -10.12
N ALA A 302 0.24 9.38 -9.90
CA ALA A 302 0.62 8.49 -8.81
C ALA A 302 0.29 9.08 -7.43
N SER A 303 0.64 10.36 -7.19
CA SER A 303 0.32 11.01 -5.92
C SER A 303 -1.18 11.13 -5.67
N LEU A 304 -1.98 11.38 -6.72
CA LEU A 304 -3.44 11.38 -6.60
C LEU A 304 -4.01 9.99 -6.36
N CYS A 305 -3.50 8.94 -7.02
CA CYS A 305 -3.90 7.57 -6.76
C CYS A 305 -3.63 7.16 -5.31
N VAL A 306 -2.47 7.54 -4.76
CA VAL A 306 -2.12 7.29 -3.36
C VAL A 306 -3.10 7.99 -2.41
N ALA A 307 -3.38 9.28 -2.61
CA ALA A 307 -4.31 10.01 -1.75
C ALA A 307 -5.73 9.40 -1.77
N ARG A 308 -6.23 9.04 -2.95
CA ARG A 308 -7.54 8.39 -3.13
C ARG A 308 -7.55 6.99 -2.53
N ALA A 309 -6.51 6.20 -2.74
CA ALA A 309 -6.38 4.86 -2.15
C ALA A 309 -6.41 4.91 -0.61
N ILE A 310 -5.75 5.88 0.02
CA ILE A 310 -5.78 6.08 1.47
C ILE A 310 -7.20 6.36 1.96
N ALA A 311 -7.92 7.29 1.35
CA ALA A 311 -9.30 7.58 1.73
C ALA A 311 -10.22 6.37 1.55
N ARG A 312 -10.11 5.65 0.43
CA ARG A 312 -10.88 4.43 0.16
C ARG A 312 -10.57 3.30 1.15
N ALA A 313 -9.33 3.18 1.62
CA ALA A 313 -8.96 2.20 2.65
C ALA A 313 -9.79 2.36 3.92
N ILE A 314 -9.95 3.59 4.39
CA ILE A 314 -10.67 3.92 5.62
C ILE A 314 -12.19 3.92 5.39
N TYR A 315 -12.63 4.41 4.24
CA TYR A 315 -14.04 4.43 3.87
C TYR A 315 -14.64 3.02 3.79
N HIS A 316 -13.90 2.04 3.25
CA HIS A 316 -14.32 0.64 3.12
C HIS A 316 -13.96 -0.23 4.33
N ALA A 317 -13.35 0.33 5.38
CA ALA A 317 -13.04 -0.45 6.57
C ALA A 317 -14.32 -0.96 7.25
N GLU A 318 -14.32 -2.24 7.62
CA GLU A 318 -15.45 -2.91 8.25
C GLU A 318 -15.17 -3.16 9.74
N LYS A 319 -16.23 -3.09 10.55
CA LYS A 319 -16.17 -3.35 11.98
C LYS A 319 -15.94 -4.83 12.27
N ALA A 320 -15.05 -5.11 13.21
CA ALA A 320 -14.82 -6.45 13.74
C ALA A 320 -14.94 -6.46 15.27
N PRO A 321 -15.20 -7.63 15.89
CA PRO A 321 -15.21 -7.74 17.36
C PRO A 321 -13.91 -7.25 17.98
N ASN A 322 -14.00 -6.58 19.13
CA ASN A 322 -12.87 -6.03 19.88
C ASN A 322 -12.01 -4.98 19.12
N ASP A 323 -12.56 -4.32 18.10
CA ASP A 323 -11.89 -3.19 17.47
C ASP A 323 -11.70 -2.05 18.47
N ARG A 324 -10.50 -1.48 18.50
CA ARG A 324 -10.14 -0.37 19.41
C ARG A 324 -10.60 0.99 18.91
N LEU A 325 -10.84 1.13 17.62
CA LEU A 325 -11.28 2.36 16.97
C LEU A 325 -12.53 2.09 16.13
N PRO A 326 -13.42 3.09 15.99
CA PRO A 326 -14.59 2.98 15.12
C PRO A 326 -14.17 2.98 13.65
N THR A 327 -15.05 2.45 12.80
CA THR A 327 -14.97 2.66 11.36
C THR A 327 -15.49 4.04 10.97
N TRP A 328 -15.19 4.50 9.77
CA TRP A 328 -15.81 5.71 9.23
C TRP A 328 -17.33 5.59 9.16
N GLN A 329 -17.83 4.41 8.80
CA GLN A 329 -19.25 4.10 8.70
C GLN A 329 -19.97 4.18 10.09
N ASP A 330 -19.31 3.76 11.17
CA ASP A 330 -19.88 3.87 12.54
C ASP A 330 -20.10 5.34 12.95
N CYS A 331 -19.28 6.26 12.44
CA CYS A 331 -19.34 7.69 12.77
C CYS A 331 -20.29 8.50 11.88
N ASN A 332 -20.70 7.96 10.71
CA ASN A 332 -21.36 8.73 9.64
C ASN A 332 -22.70 8.14 9.15
N ARG A 333 -23.21 7.12 9.82
CA ARG A 333 -24.56 6.56 9.58
C ARG A 333 -25.64 7.33 10.29
#